data_46ed2d65e292c6efc12149efc6053c05
#
_entry.id   46ed2d65e292c6efc12149efc6053c05
#
_cell.length_a   1.000
_cell.length_b   1.000
_cell.length_c   1.000
_cell.angle_alpha   90.00
_cell.angle_beta   90.00
_cell.angle_gamma   90.00
#
_symmetry.space_group_name_H-M   'P 1'
#
loop_
_entity.id
_entity.type
_entity.pdbx_description
1 polymer ?
#
loop_
_entity_poly.entity_id
_entity_poly.type
_entity_poly.pdbx_seq_one_letter_code
_entity_poly.pdbx_strand_id
1 'polypeptide(L)'
;MKKIFVLATMLITTLGCAQKEETTFKKEGLENVMVNTENQPITFAEILKKNEGKTIIIDVWASWCSDCVKGMPKVKALQEKFPDATYLFISMDKTYEAWLKGIEKHELKGEHYLTSDGMKGVFGKSINLDWIPRYMVVDKTGKIALYKVIEADDKKLIKIVDSLK
;
A
#
# COMPACT_ATOMS: atom_id res chain seq x y z
N MET A 1 11.01 69.71 -7.35
CA MET A 1 11.19 68.47 -8.13
C MET A 1 11.08 67.29 -7.17
N LYS A 2 9.89 66.65 -7.05
CA LYS A 2 9.68 65.50 -6.17
C LYS A 2 9.92 64.22 -6.94
N LYS A 3 10.93 63.46 -6.56
CA LYS A 3 11.22 62.14 -7.11
C LYS A 3 10.29 61.10 -6.45
N ILE A 4 9.40 60.53 -7.23
CA ILE A 4 8.53 59.41 -6.83
C ILE A 4 9.32 58.13 -7.02
N PHE A 5 9.66 57.42 -5.91
CA PHE A 5 10.20 56.07 -5.92
C PHE A 5 9.02 55.07 -6.01
N VAL A 6 8.87 54.42 -7.14
CA VAL A 6 7.93 53.33 -7.29
C VAL A 6 8.63 52.05 -6.83
N LEU A 7 8.22 51.55 -5.67
CA LEU A 7 8.64 50.24 -5.16
C LEU A 7 7.85 49.16 -5.88
N ALA A 8 8.48 48.47 -6.84
CA ALA A 8 7.89 47.30 -7.47
C ALA A 8 8.05 46.11 -6.52
N THR A 9 6.98 45.73 -5.83
CA THR A 9 6.89 44.50 -5.04
C THR A 9 6.72 43.32 -5.98
N MET A 10 7.80 42.57 -6.16
CA MET A 10 7.85 41.33 -6.95
C MET A 10 7.21 40.20 -6.11
N LEU A 11 5.97 39.88 -6.44
CA LEU A 11 5.21 38.77 -5.82
C LEU A 11 5.77 37.43 -6.37
N ILE A 12 6.66 36.79 -5.62
CA ILE A 12 7.18 35.45 -5.97
C ILE A 12 6.10 34.45 -5.59
N THR A 13 5.30 34.01 -6.57
CA THR A 13 4.40 32.86 -6.42
C THR A 13 5.23 31.58 -6.51
N THR A 14 5.54 30.99 -5.36
CA THR A 14 6.08 29.63 -5.30
C THR A 14 5.00 28.65 -5.73
N LEU A 15 5.03 28.19 -6.98
CA LEU A 15 4.28 26.99 -7.39
C LEU A 15 4.89 25.80 -6.66
N GLY A 16 4.34 25.46 -5.51
CA GLY A 16 4.57 24.16 -4.89
C GLY A 16 4.00 23.09 -5.81
N CYS A 17 4.86 22.27 -6.43
CA CYS A 17 4.45 21.03 -7.06
C CYS A 17 3.89 20.11 -5.98
N ALA A 18 2.59 20.20 -5.70
CA ALA A 18 1.89 19.16 -4.97
C ALA A 18 1.91 17.91 -5.85
N GLN A 19 2.71 16.91 -5.49
CA GLN A 19 2.64 15.59 -6.13
C GLN A 19 1.21 15.10 -5.92
N LYS A 20 0.48 14.94 -7.05
CA LYS A 20 -0.87 14.39 -7.03
C LYS A 20 -0.76 12.95 -6.55
N GLU A 21 -1.28 12.68 -5.36
CA GLU A 21 -1.32 11.32 -4.84
C GLU A 21 -2.19 10.46 -5.76
N GLU A 22 -1.72 9.23 -6.06
CA GLU A 22 -2.46 8.26 -6.87
C GLU A 22 -3.71 7.83 -6.08
N THR A 23 -4.88 8.02 -6.64
CA THR A 23 -6.17 7.67 -6.01
C THR A 23 -6.79 6.41 -6.59
N THR A 24 -6.22 5.86 -7.66
CA THR A 24 -6.71 4.65 -8.35
C THR A 24 -5.54 3.78 -8.78
N PHE A 25 -5.75 2.47 -8.82
CA PHE A 25 -4.76 1.55 -9.36
C PHE A 25 -4.71 1.64 -10.89
N LYS A 26 -3.51 1.49 -11.45
CA LYS A 26 -3.31 1.43 -12.90
C LYS A 26 -3.87 0.13 -13.44
N LYS A 27 -4.35 0.15 -14.69
CA LYS A 27 -4.96 -1.00 -15.36
C LYS A 27 -4.05 -2.23 -15.36
N GLU A 28 -2.78 -2.06 -15.71
CA GLU A 28 -1.80 -3.15 -15.73
C GLU A 28 -1.57 -3.79 -14.35
N GLY A 29 -1.71 -3.03 -13.27
CA GLY A 29 -1.66 -3.55 -11.91
C GLY A 29 -2.92 -4.33 -11.54
N LEU A 30 -4.09 -3.84 -11.95
CA LEU A 30 -5.36 -4.53 -11.74
C LEU A 30 -5.45 -5.86 -12.48
N GLU A 31 -4.89 -5.94 -13.69
CA GLU A 31 -4.85 -7.14 -14.52
C GLU A 31 -3.71 -8.11 -14.13
N ASN A 32 -2.81 -7.71 -13.22
CA ASN A 32 -1.74 -8.60 -12.76
C ASN A 32 -2.31 -9.83 -12.08
N VAL A 33 -1.87 -11.00 -12.56
CA VAL A 33 -2.26 -12.31 -11.99
C VAL A 33 -1.32 -12.65 -10.84
N MET A 34 -1.91 -12.94 -9.71
CA MET A 34 -1.28 -13.43 -8.48
C MET A 34 -1.75 -14.84 -8.20
N VAL A 35 -1.20 -15.50 -7.20
CA VAL A 35 -1.72 -16.77 -6.69
C VAL A 35 -2.12 -16.63 -5.21
N ASN A 36 -3.17 -17.33 -4.82
CA ASN A 36 -3.60 -17.45 -3.44
C ASN A 36 -2.88 -18.60 -2.71
N THR A 37 -3.22 -18.83 -1.44
CA THR A 37 -2.63 -19.90 -0.61
C THR A 37 -2.98 -21.33 -1.06
N GLU A 38 -3.97 -21.48 -1.94
CA GLU A 38 -4.33 -22.75 -2.57
C GLU A 38 -3.67 -22.93 -3.96
N ASN A 39 -2.69 -22.05 -4.29
CA ASN A 39 -2.02 -22.02 -5.61
C ASN A 39 -2.97 -21.79 -6.79
N GLN A 40 -4.05 -21.05 -6.57
CA GLN A 40 -5.01 -20.71 -7.61
C GLN A 40 -4.73 -19.30 -8.14
N PRO A 41 -4.79 -19.09 -9.46
CA PRO A 41 -4.60 -17.78 -10.06
C PRO A 41 -5.78 -16.86 -9.75
N ILE A 42 -5.49 -15.59 -9.48
CA ILE A 42 -6.47 -14.54 -9.24
C ILE A 42 -5.87 -13.19 -9.65
N THR A 43 -6.63 -12.34 -10.32
CA THR A 43 -6.17 -10.99 -10.66
C THR A 43 -6.31 -10.05 -9.45
N PHE A 44 -5.49 -9.01 -9.39
CA PHE A 44 -5.61 -8.01 -8.33
C PHE A 44 -6.98 -7.30 -8.36
N ALA A 45 -7.58 -7.12 -9.55
CA ALA A 45 -8.93 -6.59 -9.67
C ALA A 45 -9.99 -7.49 -8.99
N GLU A 46 -9.87 -8.82 -9.14
CA GLU A 46 -10.76 -9.77 -8.48
C GLU A 46 -10.58 -9.77 -6.97
N ILE A 47 -9.34 -9.63 -6.47
CA ILE A 47 -9.05 -9.49 -5.05
C ILE A 47 -9.75 -8.25 -4.46
N LEU A 48 -9.63 -7.10 -5.13
CA LEU A 48 -10.29 -5.88 -4.71
C LEU A 48 -11.81 -6.01 -4.76
N LYS A 49 -12.36 -6.60 -5.83
CA LYS A 49 -13.80 -6.83 -5.98
C LYS A 49 -14.38 -7.74 -4.89
N LYS A 50 -13.67 -8.81 -4.52
CA LYS A 50 -14.05 -9.70 -3.40
C LYS A 50 -14.19 -8.94 -2.08
N ASN A 51 -13.46 -7.86 -1.92
CA ASN A 51 -13.41 -7.04 -0.72
C ASN A 51 -14.12 -5.66 -0.88
N GLU A 52 -14.96 -5.53 -1.91
CA GLU A 52 -15.74 -4.31 -2.14
C GLU A 52 -16.62 -3.97 -0.92
N GLY A 53 -16.74 -2.67 -0.61
CA GLY A 53 -17.49 -2.20 0.55
C GLY A 53 -16.74 -2.27 1.88
N LYS A 54 -15.51 -2.78 1.90
CA LYS A 54 -14.66 -2.85 3.10
C LYS A 54 -13.51 -1.86 3.01
N THR A 55 -13.04 -1.41 4.17
CA THR A 55 -11.74 -0.72 4.27
C THR A 55 -10.63 -1.77 4.19
N ILE A 56 -9.73 -1.64 3.21
CA ILE A 56 -8.65 -2.60 2.97
C ILE A 56 -7.31 -1.96 3.33
N ILE A 57 -6.51 -2.67 4.12
CA ILE A 57 -5.12 -2.33 4.40
C ILE A 57 -4.25 -3.33 3.62
N ILE A 58 -3.48 -2.82 2.66
CA ILE A 58 -2.56 -3.62 1.87
C ILE A 58 -1.17 -3.51 2.49
N ASP A 59 -0.54 -4.65 2.77
CA ASP A 59 0.86 -4.80 3.17
C ASP A 59 1.63 -5.52 2.06
N VAL A 60 2.50 -4.79 1.38
CA VAL A 60 3.42 -5.36 0.39
C VAL A 60 4.72 -5.72 1.09
N TRP A 61 5.04 -7.00 1.12
CA TRP A 61 6.11 -7.56 1.95
C TRP A 61 6.87 -8.71 1.26
N ALA A 62 7.83 -9.29 1.94
CA ALA A 62 8.43 -10.58 1.58
C ALA A 62 9.02 -11.28 2.81
N SER A 63 9.10 -12.61 2.79
CA SER A 63 9.63 -13.40 3.90
C SER A 63 11.13 -13.15 4.18
N TRP A 64 11.88 -12.75 3.17
CA TRP A 64 13.30 -12.40 3.23
C TRP A 64 13.57 -10.94 3.64
N CYS A 65 12.53 -10.09 3.69
CA CYS A 65 12.64 -8.67 3.99
C CYS A 65 12.78 -8.45 5.50
N SER A 66 13.97 -8.10 5.97
CA SER A 66 14.25 -7.90 7.39
C SER A 66 13.40 -6.80 8.03
N ASP A 67 13.12 -5.71 7.31
CA ASP A 67 12.33 -4.59 7.82
C ASP A 67 10.84 -4.97 7.91
N CYS A 68 10.34 -5.77 6.95
CA CYS A 68 9.00 -6.33 7.02
C CYS A 68 8.85 -7.21 8.27
N VAL A 69 9.80 -8.12 8.50
CA VAL A 69 9.79 -9.04 9.67
C VAL A 69 9.84 -8.26 10.98
N LYS A 70 10.70 -7.24 11.09
CA LYS A 70 10.76 -6.36 12.27
C LYS A 70 9.46 -5.59 12.50
N GLY A 71 8.71 -5.29 11.42
CA GLY A 71 7.42 -4.62 11.46
C GLY A 71 6.25 -5.49 11.93
N MET A 72 6.35 -6.83 11.94
CA MET A 72 5.22 -7.73 12.23
C MET A 72 4.52 -7.48 13.57
N PRO A 73 5.21 -7.17 14.70
CA PRO A 73 4.52 -6.78 15.93
C PRO A 73 3.63 -5.55 15.76
N LYS A 74 4.04 -4.56 14.95
CA LYS A 74 3.26 -3.37 14.65
C LYS A 74 2.04 -3.69 13.79
N VAL A 75 2.16 -4.64 12.85
CA VAL A 75 1.05 -5.15 12.05
C VAL A 75 0.01 -5.83 12.94
N LYS A 76 0.44 -6.69 13.87
CA LYS A 76 -0.46 -7.33 14.84
C LYS A 76 -1.20 -6.30 15.69
N ALA A 77 -0.52 -5.28 16.19
CA ALA A 77 -1.14 -4.18 16.94
C ALA A 77 -2.12 -3.35 16.08
N LEU A 78 -1.82 -3.16 14.78
CA LEU A 78 -2.72 -2.51 13.83
C LEU A 78 -4.00 -3.33 13.63
N GLN A 79 -3.88 -4.67 13.53
CA GLN A 79 -5.02 -5.59 13.42
C GLN A 79 -5.91 -5.58 14.67
N GLU A 80 -5.31 -5.52 15.85
CA GLU A 80 -6.05 -5.38 17.11
C GLU A 80 -6.82 -4.06 17.19
N LYS A 81 -6.22 -2.98 16.68
CA LYS A 81 -6.84 -1.65 16.68
C LYS A 81 -7.96 -1.49 15.65
N PHE A 82 -7.87 -2.18 14.52
CA PHE A 82 -8.81 -2.10 13.40
C PHE A 82 -9.26 -3.51 12.96
N PRO A 83 -9.97 -4.25 13.83
CA PRO A 83 -10.35 -5.64 13.55
C PRO A 83 -11.33 -5.79 12.39
N ASP A 84 -12.09 -4.73 12.06
CA ASP A 84 -13.07 -4.74 10.98
C ASP A 84 -12.48 -4.43 9.60
N ALA A 85 -11.21 -4.02 9.54
CA ALA A 85 -10.50 -3.80 8.28
C ALA A 85 -10.07 -5.14 7.66
N THR A 86 -10.11 -5.23 6.34
CA THR A 86 -9.52 -6.35 5.61
C THR A 86 -8.02 -6.13 5.44
N TYR A 87 -7.22 -7.13 5.80
CA TYR A 87 -5.76 -7.10 5.61
C TYR A 87 -5.38 -7.96 4.42
N LEU A 88 -4.80 -7.33 3.39
CA LEU A 88 -4.25 -8.00 2.21
C LEU A 88 -2.73 -7.97 2.25
N PHE A 89 -2.12 -9.13 2.35
CA PHE A 89 -0.67 -9.31 2.29
C PHE A 89 -0.27 -9.71 0.87
N ILE A 90 0.44 -8.83 0.15
CA ILE A 90 0.95 -9.10 -1.20
C ILE A 90 2.44 -9.36 -1.11
N SER A 91 2.84 -10.60 -1.36
CA SER A 91 4.22 -11.02 -1.25
C SER A 91 5.02 -10.80 -2.53
N MET A 92 6.27 -10.38 -2.35
CA MET A 92 7.32 -10.27 -3.36
C MET A 92 8.32 -11.44 -3.29
N ASP A 93 7.95 -12.55 -2.65
CA ASP A 93 8.76 -13.75 -2.61
C ASP A 93 8.94 -14.34 -4.01
N LYS A 94 10.07 -15.02 -4.22
CA LYS A 94 10.37 -15.64 -5.51
C LYS A 94 9.72 -17.01 -5.69
N THR A 95 9.45 -17.71 -4.57
CA THR A 95 8.87 -19.05 -4.60
C THR A 95 7.68 -19.17 -3.67
N TYR A 96 6.74 -19.98 -4.08
CA TYR A 96 5.52 -20.26 -3.35
C TYR A 96 5.82 -20.87 -1.96
N GLU A 97 6.79 -21.78 -1.88
CA GLU A 97 7.18 -22.45 -0.62
C GLU A 97 7.80 -21.49 0.37
N ALA A 98 8.65 -20.56 -0.07
CA ALA A 98 9.26 -19.56 0.82
C ALA A 98 8.19 -18.62 1.39
N TRP A 99 7.24 -18.21 0.56
CA TRP A 99 6.11 -17.40 0.95
C TRP A 99 5.23 -18.07 2.00
N LEU A 100 4.79 -19.32 1.77
CA LEU A 100 3.96 -20.07 2.73
C LEU A 100 4.67 -20.25 4.07
N LYS A 101 5.97 -20.61 4.06
CA LYS A 101 6.78 -20.69 5.28
C LYS A 101 6.86 -19.35 6.02
N GLY A 102 6.92 -18.25 5.26
CA GLY A 102 6.91 -16.90 5.85
C GLY A 102 5.59 -16.58 6.56
N ILE A 103 4.45 -16.89 5.93
CA ILE A 103 3.11 -16.70 6.52
C ILE A 103 3.00 -17.47 7.83
N GLU A 104 3.34 -18.77 7.81
CA GLU A 104 3.28 -19.66 8.97
C GLU A 104 4.21 -19.16 10.09
N LYS A 105 5.48 -18.91 9.76
CA LYS A 105 6.50 -18.48 10.72
C LYS A 105 6.14 -17.21 11.47
N HIS A 106 5.51 -16.25 10.77
CA HIS A 106 5.16 -14.96 11.35
C HIS A 106 3.71 -14.86 11.81
N GLU A 107 2.93 -15.95 11.66
CA GLU A 107 1.50 -16.04 12.07
C GLU A 107 0.66 -14.88 11.51
N LEU A 108 0.86 -14.57 10.24
CA LEU A 108 0.17 -13.45 9.59
C LEU A 108 -1.30 -13.79 9.39
N LYS A 109 -2.19 -12.97 9.93
CA LYS A 109 -3.65 -13.13 9.81
C LYS A 109 -4.19 -12.20 8.73
N GLY A 110 -4.87 -12.76 7.73
CA GLY A 110 -5.44 -11.98 6.62
C GLY A 110 -5.53 -12.78 5.34
N GLU A 111 -5.76 -12.06 4.24
CA GLU A 111 -5.75 -12.64 2.90
C GLU A 111 -4.34 -12.53 2.32
N HIS A 112 -3.84 -13.60 1.73
CA HIS A 112 -2.46 -13.68 1.25
C HIS A 112 -2.41 -13.96 -0.24
N TYR A 113 -1.56 -13.21 -0.94
CA TYR A 113 -1.36 -13.32 -2.38
C TYR A 113 0.12 -13.17 -2.72
N LEU A 114 0.59 -13.98 -3.67
CA LEU A 114 1.96 -13.93 -4.16
C LEU A 114 1.97 -13.39 -5.59
N THR A 115 2.77 -12.35 -5.84
CA THR A 115 3.16 -11.93 -7.18
C THR A 115 4.59 -12.40 -7.45
N SER A 116 4.77 -13.35 -8.36
CA SER A 116 6.06 -14.01 -8.60
C SER A 116 7.06 -13.17 -9.41
N ASP A 117 6.63 -12.02 -9.94
CA ASP A 117 7.45 -11.12 -10.74
C ASP A 117 8.25 -10.09 -9.91
N GLY A 118 8.07 -10.09 -8.57
CA GLY A 118 8.80 -9.30 -7.60
C GLY A 118 8.56 -7.78 -7.72
N MET A 119 9.41 -7.00 -7.02
CA MET A 119 9.25 -5.54 -6.92
C MET A 119 9.32 -4.81 -8.29
N LYS A 120 10.06 -5.34 -9.25
CA LYS A 120 10.24 -4.75 -10.59
C LYS A 120 9.29 -5.32 -11.65
N GLY A 121 8.40 -6.21 -11.24
CA GLY A 121 7.37 -6.79 -12.08
C GLY A 121 6.23 -5.83 -12.41
N VAL A 122 5.18 -6.36 -13.03
CA VAL A 122 4.04 -5.54 -13.47
C VAL A 122 3.35 -4.87 -12.29
N PHE A 123 3.01 -5.65 -11.25
CA PHE A 123 2.35 -5.11 -10.06
C PHE A 123 3.23 -4.08 -9.35
N GLY A 124 4.49 -4.41 -9.06
CA GLY A 124 5.41 -3.50 -8.37
C GLY A 124 5.58 -2.17 -9.11
N LYS A 125 5.74 -2.20 -10.44
CA LYS A 125 5.82 -0.99 -11.28
C LYS A 125 4.52 -0.20 -11.27
N SER A 126 3.36 -0.86 -11.29
CA SER A 126 2.05 -0.21 -11.32
C SER A 126 1.79 0.64 -10.08
N ILE A 127 2.34 0.23 -8.94
CA ILE A 127 2.25 0.95 -7.66
C ILE A 127 3.53 1.76 -7.33
N ASN A 128 4.43 1.96 -8.29
CA ASN A 128 5.73 2.64 -8.09
C ASN A 128 6.45 2.11 -6.83
N LEU A 129 6.56 0.78 -6.72
CA LEU A 129 7.17 0.12 -5.57
C LEU A 129 8.68 0.33 -5.59
N ASP A 130 9.19 1.08 -4.64
CA ASP A 130 10.61 1.40 -4.46
C ASP A 130 11.22 0.73 -3.21
N TRP A 131 10.37 0.38 -2.25
CA TRP A 131 10.75 -0.22 -0.97
C TRP A 131 9.65 -1.11 -0.41
N ILE A 132 10.01 -2.10 0.39
CA ILE A 132 9.12 -2.89 1.26
C ILE A 132 9.65 -2.88 2.70
N PRO A 133 8.76 -2.89 3.72
CA PRO A 133 7.31 -2.98 3.58
C PRO A 133 6.70 -1.71 2.97
N ARG A 134 5.59 -1.88 2.29
CA ARG A 134 4.77 -0.78 1.78
C ARG A 134 3.33 -0.98 2.22
N TYR A 135 2.78 0.00 2.94
CA TYR A 135 1.36 0.01 3.31
C TYR A 135 0.58 0.97 2.43
N MET A 136 -0.62 0.53 2.05
CA MET A 136 -1.60 1.30 1.31
C MET A 136 -2.97 1.10 1.97
N VAL A 137 -3.88 2.06 1.83
CA VAL A 137 -5.28 1.92 2.29
C VAL A 137 -6.21 2.16 1.13
N VAL A 138 -7.18 1.25 0.96
CA VAL A 138 -8.26 1.37 -0.01
C VAL A 138 -9.57 1.57 0.76
N ASP A 139 -10.35 2.56 0.36
CA ASP A 139 -11.64 2.85 0.98
C ASP A 139 -12.76 1.92 0.49
N LYS A 140 -13.93 2.03 1.10
CA LYS A 140 -15.12 1.23 0.78
C LYS A 140 -15.62 1.42 -0.66
N THR A 141 -15.16 2.45 -1.38
CA THR A 141 -15.48 2.70 -2.80
C THR A 141 -14.44 2.15 -3.76
N GLY A 142 -13.37 1.51 -3.26
CA GLY A 142 -12.27 0.97 -4.06
C GLY A 142 -11.21 2.01 -4.43
N LYS A 143 -11.26 3.22 -3.88
CA LYS A 143 -10.24 4.25 -4.11
C LYS A 143 -9.10 4.14 -3.12
N ILE A 144 -7.90 4.48 -3.57
CA ILE A 144 -6.73 4.58 -2.71
C ILE A 144 -6.87 5.81 -1.81
N ALA A 145 -7.09 5.59 -0.51
CA ALA A 145 -7.17 6.63 0.51
C ALA A 145 -5.80 6.99 1.09
N LEU A 146 -4.85 6.04 1.06
CA LEU A 146 -3.45 6.25 1.40
C LEU A 146 -2.57 5.45 0.45
N TYR A 147 -1.69 6.15 -0.26
CA TYR A 147 -0.89 5.50 -1.30
C TYR A 147 0.41 4.88 -0.80
N LYS A 148 1.09 5.53 0.15
CA LYS A 148 2.43 5.11 0.54
C LYS A 148 2.79 5.50 1.97
N VAL A 149 3.02 4.48 2.82
CA VAL A 149 3.79 4.56 4.06
C VAL A 149 4.60 3.26 4.22
N ILE A 150 5.64 3.27 5.05
CA ILE A 150 6.55 2.14 5.23
C ILE A 150 6.50 1.53 6.64
N GLU A 151 5.66 2.07 7.53
CA GLU A 151 5.50 1.59 8.90
C GLU A 151 4.02 1.34 9.19
N ALA A 152 3.70 0.19 9.82
CA ALA A 152 2.32 -0.16 10.19
C ALA A 152 1.75 0.75 11.29
N ASP A 153 2.60 1.38 12.11
CA ASP A 153 2.24 2.34 13.15
C ASP A 153 2.34 3.81 12.68
N ASP A 154 2.45 4.06 11.37
CA ASP A 154 2.47 5.41 10.82
C ASP A 154 1.19 6.16 11.19
N LYS A 155 1.35 7.39 11.70
CA LYS A 155 0.23 8.23 12.15
C LYS A 155 -0.76 8.57 11.03
N LYS A 156 -0.29 8.69 9.77
CA LYS A 156 -1.15 8.94 8.62
C LYS A 156 -2.01 7.72 8.33
N LEU A 157 -1.42 6.51 8.34
CA LEU A 157 -2.14 5.26 8.15
C LEU A 157 -3.24 5.11 9.20
N ILE A 158 -2.88 5.24 10.48
CA ILE A 158 -3.83 5.14 11.59
C ILE A 158 -4.97 6.15 11.44
N LYS A 159 -4.64 7.43 11.14
CA LYS A 159 -5.63 8.49 10.97
C LYS A 159 -6.59 8.22 9.81
N ILE A 160 -6.07 7.75 8.67
CA ILE A 160 -6.90 7.45 7.50
C ILE A 160 -7.83 6.28 7.80
N VAL A 161 -7.32 5.15 8.31
CA VAL A 161 -8.16 3.99 8.64
C VAL A 161 -9.24 4.35 9.65
N ASP A 162 -8.90 5.15 10.66
CA ASP A 162 -9.88 5.62 11.67
C ASP A 162 -10.99 6.47 11.06
N SER A 163 -10.69 7.28 10.05
CA SER A 163 -11.68 8.10 9.34
C SER A 163 -12.60 7.33 8.38
N LEU A 164 -12.27 6.05 8.08
CA LEU A 164 -13.02 5.19 7.14
C LEU A 164 -13.92 4.14 7.87
N LYS A 165 -14.03 4.22 9.18
CA LYS A 165 -14.90 3.35 9.99
C LYS A 165 -16.37 3.50 9.67
#